data_0d41c01dd6dc1bddc40224c6f6e93433
#
_entry.id   0d41c01dd6dc1bddc40224c6f6e93433
#
_cell.length_a   1.000
_cell.length_b   1.000
_cell.length_c   1.000
_cell.angle_alpha   90.00
_cell.angle_beta   90.00
_cell.angle_gamma   90.00
#
_symmetry.space_group_name_H-M   'P 1'
#
loop_
_entity.id
_entity.type
_entity.pdbx_description
1 polymer ?
#
loop_
_entity_poly.entity_id
_entity_poly.type
_entity_poly.pdbx_seq_one_letter_code
_entity_poly.pdbx_strand_id
1 'polypeptide(L)'
;MPIDLSRALPYLTPAQSVEETAPLHAFGSADAPVTRAFSNTLNVQYMIDEPGALVFIRARDIAGGTQDDLHARALENLRAHVAKKKVRFEAKGAVHVVRLDGQHEASLLLLDELWDAPTRIADPIGELVAAAPERTTLLFTGTEARGGMPELRRALASPSLSPELFVRRNGVWEPFEE
;
A
#
# COMPACT_ATOMS: atom_id res chain seq x y z
N MET A 1 22.92 -13.29 -10.06
CA MET A 1 22.01 -13.21 -11.22
C MET A 1 21.39 -11.82 -11.23
N PRO A 2 21.24 -11.18 -12.39
CA PRO A 2 20.50 -9.94 -12.45
C PRO A 2 19.03 -10.16 -12.05
N ILE A 3 18.48 -9.23 -11.29
CA ILE A 3 17.07 -9.26 -10.86
C ILE A 3 16.18 -8.94 -12.07
N ASP A 4 15.12 -9.73 -12.24
CA ASP A 4 14.14 -9.50 -13.32
C ASP A 4 13.10 -8.45 -12.87
N LEU A 5 13.38 -7.19 -13.18
CA LEU A 5 12.51 -6.05 -12.84
C LEU A 5 11.12 -6.12 -13.49
N SER A 6 10.92 -6.98 -14.51
CA SER A 6 9.60 -7.14 -15.13
C SER A 6 8.55 -7.76 -14.20
N ARG A 7 9.00 -8.37 -13.09
CA ARG A 7 8.16 -9.01 -12.07
C ARG A 7 7.98 -8.17 -10.80
N ALA A 8 8.49 -6.94 -10.80
CA ALA A 8 8.42 -6.06 -9.64
C ALA A 8 6.98 -5.79 -9.22
N LEU A 9 6.70 -5.89 -7.92
CA LEU A 9 5.45 -5.50 -7.30
C LEU A 9 5.71 -4.40 -6.25
N PRO A 10 4.81 -3.43 -6.10
CA PRO A 10 4.94 -2.40 -5.07
C PRO A 10 4.37 -2.92 -3.75
N TYR A 11 5.08 -2.67 -2.67
CA TYR A 11 4.67 -2.98 -1.31
C TYR A 11 4.67 -1.72 -0.47
N LEU A 12 3.63 -1.54 0.33
CA LEU A 12 3.65 -0.56 1.41
C LEU A 12 4.44 -1.11 2.59
N THR A 13 5.35 -0.30 3.10
CA THR A 13 6.19 -0.59 4.25
C THR A 13 6.16 0.59 5.21
N PRO A 14 6.38 0.38 6.54
CA PRO A 14 6.49 1.50 7.46
C PRO A 14 7.59 2.47 7.02
N ALA A 15 7.31 3.77 7.08
CA ALA A 15 8.35 4.78 6.93
C ALA A 15 9.24 4.70 8.17
N GLN A 16 10.48 4.26 8.00
CA GLN A 16 11.45 4.24 9.09
C GLN A 16 11.83 5.68 9.45
N SER A 17 11.90 5.98 10.74
CA SER A 17 12.43 7.28 11.19
C SER A 17 13.89 7.41 10.76
N VAL A 18 14.31 8.63 10.44
CA VAL A 18 15.72 8.92 10.07
C VAL A 18 16.70 8.44 11.14
N GLU A 19 16.27 8.41 12.40
CA GLU A 19 17.09 7.96 13.54
C GLU A 19 17.28 6.44 13.56
N GLU A 20 16.29 5.65 13.11
CA GLU A 20 16.39 4.18 13.06
C GLU A 20 17.22 3.69 11.87
N THR A 21 17.31 4.48 10.80
CA THR A 21 18.05 4.10 9.58
C THR A 21 19.51 4.55 9.57
N ALA A 22 19.91 5.47 10.45
CA ALA A 22 21.24 6.08 10.47
C ALA A 22 22.42 5.10 10.55
N PRO A 23 22.34 3.93 11.24
CA PRO A 23 23.44 2.99 11.28
C PRO A 23 23.43 1.95 10.14
N LEU A 24 22.29 1.74 9.46
CA LEU A 24 22.10 0.61 8.53
C LEU A 24 22.17 1.00 7.05
N HIS A 25 21.92 2.27 6.73
CA HIS A 25 21.90 2.73 5.34
C HIS A 25 22.54 4.12 5.24
N ALA A 26 23.79 4.16 4.81
CA ALA A 26 24.31 5.41 4.25
C ALA A 26 23.38 5.81 3.09
N PHE A 27 22.71 6.96 3.20
CA PHE A 27 21.91 7.53 2.12
C PHE A 27 22.75 7.53 0.83
N GLY A 28 22.26 6.88 -0.24
CA GLY A 28 22.97 6.73 -1.50
C GLY A 28 23.76 5.42 -1.66
N SER A 29 23.65 4.47 -0.74
CA SER A 29 24.22 3.14 -0.94
C SER A 29 23.53 2.43 -2.11
N ALA A 30 24.32 1.86 -3.03
CA ALA A 30 23.81 1.02 -4.11
C ALA A 30 23.01 -0.20 -3.60
N ASP A 31 23.22 -0.58 -2.35
CA ASP A 31 22.53 -1.68 -1.68
C ASP A 31 21.24 -1.28 -0.96
N ALA A 32 20.92 0.02 -0.88
CA ALA A 32 19.69 0.48 -0.28
C ALA A 32 18.47 0.05 -1.12
N PRO A 33 17.36 -0.39 -0.49
CA PRO A 33 16.11 -0.64 -1.20
C PRO A 33 15.61 0.63 -1.91
N VAL A 34 15.09 0.47 -3.12
CA VAL A 34 14.42 1.58 -3.81
C VAL A 34 13.15 1.92 -3.05
N THR A 35 13.06 3.17 -2.58
CA THR A 35 11.99 3.61 -1.69
C THR A 35 11.39 4.92 -2.18
N ARG A 36 10.06 5.01 -2.19
CA ARG A 36 9.27 6.20 -2.54
C ARG A 36 8.33 6.53 -1.40
N ALA A 37 8.23 7.79 -0.99
CA ALA A 37 7.28 8.20 0.03
C ALA A 37 5.83 8.02 -0.45
N PHE A 38 4.96 7.50 0.42
CA PHE A 38 3.51 7.46 0.23
C PHE A 38 2.82 8.42 1.21
N SER A 39 3.16 8.34 2.48
CA SER A 39 2.70 9.25 3.54
C SER A 39 3.83 9.51 4.55
N ASN A 40 3.51 10.17 5.65
CA ASN A 40 4.46 10.36 6.74
C ASN A 40 4.85 9.04 7.44
N THR A 41 3.98 8.05 7.40
CA THR A 41 4.17 6.75 8.08
C THR A 41 4.39 5.59 7.12
N LEU A 42 4.21 5.79 5.82
CA LEU A 42 4.32 4.75 4.81
C LEU A 42 5.25 5.13 3.66
N ASN A 43 6.03 4.14 3.24
CA ASN A 43 6.80 4.15 2.02
C ASN A 43 6.33 3.06 1.06
N VAL A 44 6.56 3.27 -0.23
CA VAL A 44 6.48 2.24 -1.27
C VAL A 44 7.88 1.68 -1.48
N GLN A 45 8.04 0.37 -1.32
CA GLN A 45 9.22 -0.38 -1.73
C GLN A 45 8.84 -1.36 -2.82
N TYR A 46 9.81 -1.87 -3.54
CA TYR A 46 9.57 -2.76 -4.68
C TYR A 46 10.23 -4.09 -4.41
N MET A 47 9.47 -5.16 -4.63
CA MET A 47 9.90 -6.52 -4.34
C MET A 47 9.56 -7.44 -5.51
N ILE A 48 10.30 -8.53 -5.59
CA ILE A 48 9.96 -9.68 -6.43
C ILE A 48 9.62 -10.83 -5.51
N ASP A 49 8.45 -11.42 -5.76
CA ASP A 49 8.03 -12.63 -5.06
C ASP A 49 8.72 -13.84 -5.71
N GLU A 50 9.67 -14.43 -4.98
CA GLU A 50 10.38 -15.64 -5.34
C GLU A 50 9.91 -16.81 -4.47
N PRO A 51 10.00 -18.05 -4.92
CA PRO A 51 9.62 -19.19 -4.11
C PRO A 51 10.36 -19.21 -2.75
N GLY A 52 9.59 -18.91 -1.68
CA GLY A 52 10.09 -18.90 -0.31
C GLY A 52 10.81 -17.63 0.15
N ALA A 53 10.84 -16.55 -0.66
CA ALA A 53 11.47 -15.29 -0.29
C ALA A 53 10.87 -14.08 -1.02
N LEU A 54 10.80 -12.94 -0.32
CA LEU A 54 10.57 -11.63 -0.92
C LEU A 54 11.93 -10.95 -1.15
N VAL A 55 12.25 -10.63 -2.38
CA VAL A 55 13.52 -10.00 -2.75
C VAL A 55 13.31 -8.52 -3.01
N PHE A 56 13.92 -7.67 -2.17
CA PHE A 56 13.87 -6.21 -2.35
C PHE A 56 14.69 -5.78 -3.57
N ILE A 57 14.12 -4.91 -4.38
CA ILE A 57 14.84 -4.22 -5.46
C ILE A 57 15.65 -3.09 -4.86
N ARG A 58 16.94 -3.07 -5.13
CA ARG A 58 17.91 -2.12 -4.62
C ARG A 58 18.32 -1.10 -5.68
N ALA A 59 18.90 0.01 -5.26
CA ALA A 59 19.34 1.06 -6.18
C ALA A 59 20.27 0.54 -7.28
N ARG A 60 21.17 -0.41 -6.98
CA ARG A 60 22.05 -1.05 -7.98
C ARG A 60 21.31 -1.88 -9.03
N ASP A 61 20.11 -2.38 -8.71
CA ASP A 61 19.35 -3.27 -9.60
C ASP A 61 18.63 -2.49 -10.70
N ILE A 62 18.40 -1.17 -10.49
CA ILE A 62 17.78 -0.26 -11.47
C ILE A 62 18.83 0.50 -12.33
N ALA A 63 20.08 0.04 -12.32
CA ALA A 63 21.14 0.67 -13.08
C ALA A 63 20.75 0.84 -14.57
N GLY A 64 20.71 2.10 -15.04
CA GLY A 64 20.27 2.45 -16.40
C GLY A 64 18.78 2.75 -16.57
N GLY A 65 17.94 2.60 -15.52
CA GLY A 65 16.54 3.01 -15.45
C GLY A 65 16.29 4.08 -14.40
N THR A 66 15.06 4.55 -14.31
CA THR A 66 14.63 5.50 -13.29
C THR A 66 13.75 4.83 -12.23
N GLN A 67 13.64 5.46 -11.06
CA GLN A 67 12.69 5.05 -10.04
C GLN A 67 11.23 5.17 -10.53
N ASP A 68 10.93 6.16 -11.36
CA ASP A 68 9.58 6.36 -11.92
C ASP A 68 9.22 5.25 -12.92
N ASP A 69 10.17 4.79 -13.74
CA ASP A 69 9.96 3.64 -14.64
C ASP A 69 9.68 2.35 -13.84
N LEU A 70 10.43 2.12 -12.77
CA LEU A 70 10.20 0.99 -11.87
C LEU A 70 8.81 1.08 -11.22
N HIS A 71 8.43 2.27 -10.74
CA HIS A 71 7.13 2.50 -10.11
C HIS A 71 5.98 2.23 -11.09
N ALA A 72 6.04 2.81 -12.29
CA ALA A 72 5.02 2.61 -13.33
C ALA A 72 4.85 1.12 -13.66
N ARG A 73 5.96 0.42 -13.88
CA ARG A 73 5.95 -1.03 -14.16
C ARG A 73 5.38 -1.85 -13.00
N ALA A 74 5.78 -1.54 -11.77
CA ALA A 74 5.28 -2.23 -10.59
C ALA A 74 3.77 -2.05 -10.40
N LEU A 75 3.23 -0.84 -10.70
CA LEU A 75 1.78 -0.60 -10.70
C LEU A 75 1.07 -1.39 -11.80
N GLU A 76 1.63 -1.50 -13.00
CA GLU A 76 1.06 -2.34 -14.07
C GLU A 76 1.00 -3.81 -13.65
N ASN A 77 2.05 -4.31 -13.03
CA ASN A 77 2.09 -5.68 -12.52
C ASN A 77 1.06 -5.89 -11.40
N LEU A 78 0.88 -4.92 -10.50
CA LEU A 78 -0.14 -4.98 -9.46
C LEU A 78 -1.55 -4.99 -10.06
N ARG A 79 -1.83 -4.18 -11.09
CA ARG A 79 -3.11 -4.21 -11.84
C ARG A 79 -3.38 -5.59 -12.45
N ALA A 80 -2.38 -6.16 -13.12
CA ALA A 80 -2.50 -7.49 -13.70
C ALA A 80 -2.72 -8.57 -12.61
N HIS A 81 -2.06 -8.43 -11.47
CA HIS A 81 -2.23 -9.31 -10.32
C HIS A 81 -3.65 -9.23 -9.74
N VAL A 82 -4.16 -8.02 -9.54
CA VAL A 82 -5.54 -7.76 -9.07
C VAL A 82 -6.58 -8.35 -10.03
N ALA A 83 -6.39 -8.16 -11.34
CA ALA A 83 -7.28 -8.72 -12.35
C ALA A 83 -7.30 -10.25 -12.30
N LYS A 84 -6.15 -10.88 -12.16
CA LYS A 84 -5.98 -12.34 -12.06
C LYS A 84 -6.60 -12.91 -10.78
N LYS A 85 -6.36 -12.28 -9.64
CA LYS A 85 -6.81 -12.75 -8.32
C LYS A 85 -8.25 -12.37 -7.99
N LYS A 86 -8.82 -11.39 -8.70
CA LYS A 86 -10.20 -10.90 -8.52
C LYS A 86 -10.44 -10.34 -7.13
N VAL A 87 -9.98 -9.12 -6.90
CA VAL A 87 -10.23 -8.40 -5.64
C VAL A 87 -11.72 -8.40 -5.27
N ARG A 88 -12.00 -8.57 -3.98
CA ARG A 88 -13.35 -8.56 -3.41
C ARG A 88 -13.42 -7.59 -2.24
N PHE A 89 -14.58 -6.99 -2.06
CA PHE A 89 -14.91 -6.11 -0.93
C PHE A 89 -16.00 -6.80 -0.11
N GLU A 90 -15.66 -7.19 1.10
CA GLU A 90 -16.56 -7.92 2.00
C GLU A 90 -17.03 -7.01 3.12
N ALA A 91 -18.36 -6.82 3.24
CA ALA A 91 -18.92 -6.08 4.36
C ALA A 91 -18.71 -6.86 5.68
N LYS A 92 -18.15 -6.20 6.67
CA LYS A 92 -17.93 -6.73 8.01
C LYS A 92 -18.32 -5.67 9.05
N GLY A 93 -19.52 -5.79 9.60
CA GLY A 93 -20.06 -4.75 10.47
C GLY A 93 -20.24 -3.42 9.74
N ALA A 94 -19.64 -2.36 10.27
CA ALA A 94 -19.69 -1.02 9.70
C ALA A 94 -18.51 -0.69 8.75
N VAL A 95 -17.64 -1.65 8.50
CA VAL A 95 -16.50 -1.51 7.59
C VAL A 95 -16.55 -2.54 6.46
N HIS A 96 -15.79 -2.29 5.41
CA HIS A 96 -15.50 -3.26 4.37
C HIS A 96 -14.06 -3.75 4.50
N VAL A 97 -13.85 -5.04 4.27
CA VAL A 97 -12.53 -5.67 4.24
C VAL A 97 -12.18 -5.95 2.79
N VAL A 98 -11.00 -5.52 2.38
CA VAL A 98 -10.47 -5.87 1.06
C VAL A 98 -9.86 -7.25 1.10
N ARG A 99 -10.16 -8.08 0.11
CA ARG A 99 -9.63 -9.44 -0.05
C ARG A 99 -8.99 -9.60 -1.41
N LEU A 100 -7.74 -10.00 -1.41
CA LEU A 100 -7.01 -10.28 -2.65
C LEU A 100 -6.29 -11.64 -2.55
N ASP A 101 -5.15 -11.71 -1.90
CA ASP A 101 -4.29 -12.90 -1.83
C ASP A 101 -3.64 -13.13 -0.46
N GLY A 102 -3.90 -12.23 0.51
CA GLY A 102 -3.31 -12.28 1.85
C GLY A 102 -1.88 -11.75 1.92
N GLN A 103 -1.44 -10.96 0.92
CA GLN A 103 -0.10 -10.36 0.90
C GLN A 103 -0.08 -8.91 0.40
N HIS A 104 -0.96 -8.54 -0.53
CA HIS A 104 -0.91 -7.27 -1.25
C HIS A 104 -2.09 -6.34 -0.95
N GLU A 105 -2.91 -6.65 0.04
CA GLU A 105 -4.13 -5.89 0.34
C GLU A 105 -3.84 -4.41 0.58
N ALA A 106 -2.87 -4.08 1.45
CA ALA A 106 -2.50 -2.70 1.72
C ALA A 106 -1.98 -1.96 0.47
N SER A 107 -1.25 -2.67 -0.42
CA SER A 107 -0.71 -2.09 -1.64
C SER A 107 -1.80 -1.64 -2.63
N LEU A 108 -3.04 -2.07 -2.44
CA LEU A 108 -4.18 -1.62 -3.25
C LEU A 108 -4.51 -0.15 -3.06
N LEU A 109 -4.02 0.51 -1.99
CA LEU A 109 -4.09 1.97 -1.86
C LEU A 109 -3.35 2.69 -3.00
N LEU A 110 -2.42 2.02 -3.69
CA LEU A 110 -1.66 2.58 -4.82
C LEU A 110 -2.41 2.54 -6.15
N LEU A 111 -3.56 1.87 -6.24
CA LEU A 111 -4.35 1.74 -7.47
C LEU A 111 -5.56 2.68 -7.45
N ASP A 112 -5.37 3.90 -7.94
CA ASP A 112 -6.41 4.95 -7.94
C ASP A 112 -7.70 4.49 -8.61
N GLU A 113 -7.61 3.80 -9.73
CA GLU A 113 -8.76 3.29 -10.48
C GLU A 113 -9.63 2.29 -9.71
N LEU A 114 -9.09 1.67 -8.68
CA LEU A 114 -9.85 0.77 -7.81
C LEU A 114 -10.82 1.54 -6.91
N TRP A 115 -10.42 2.73 -6.50
CA TRP A 115 -11.13 3.57 -5.52
C TRP A 115 -12.03 4.62 -6.16
N ASP A 116 -11.70 5.04 -7.38
CA ASP A 116 -12.44 6.07 -8.12
C ASP A 116 -13.57 5.48 -8.98
N ALA A 117 -13.69 4.15 -9.09
CA ALA A 117 -14.71 3.49 -9.88
C ALA A 117 -16.04 3.37 -9.09
N PRO A 118 -17.10 4.10 -9.47
CA PRO A 118 -18.37 4.13 -8.72
C PRO A 118 -19.12 2.80 -8.67
N THR A 119 -18.69 1.79 -9.41
CA THR A 119 -19.40 0.51 -9.54
C THR A 119 -18.85 -0.62 -8.68
N ARG A 120 -17.73 -0.43 -8.00
CA ARG A 120 -17.04 -1.51 -7.26
C ARG A 120 -17.11 -1.38 -5.75
N ILE A 121 -17.28 -0.18 -5.26
CA ILE A 121 -17.44 0.10 -3.83
C ILE A 121 -18.88 0.58 -3.66
N ALA A 122 -19.63 0.00 -2.70
CA ALA A 122 -20.87 0.58 -2.26
C ALA A 122 -20.57 2.05 -1.88
N ASP A 123 -21.34 3.00 -2.43
CA ASP A 123 -21.10 4.42 -2.20
C ASP A 123 -20.87 4.68 -0.71
N PRO A 124 -19.68 5.14 -0.32
CA PRO A 124 -19.42 5.42 1.08
C PRO A 124 -20.31 6.58 1.52
N ILE A 125 -20.91 6.46 2.69
CA ILE A 125 -21.65 7.58 3.29
C ILE A 125 -20.60 8.57 3.79
N GLY A 126 -20.51 9.74 3.15
CA GLY A 126 -19.45 10.72 3.38
C GLY A 126 -18.17 10.44 2.56
N GLU A 127 -17.03 10.91 3.04
CA GLU A 127 -15.74 10.67 2.40
C GLU A 127 -15.26 9.26 2.64
N LEU A 128 -14.59 8.67 1.66
CA LEU A 128 -13.98 7.35 1.79
C LEU A 128 -12.75 7.40 2.69
N VAL A 129 -12.74 6.58 3.74
CA VAL A 129 -11.61 6.46 4.68
C VAL A 129 -11.13 5.01 4.73
N ALA A 130 -9.83 4.82 4.69
CA ALA A 130 -9.17 3.52 4.75
C ALA A 130 -8.19 3.42 5.92
N ALA A 131 -7.97 2.18 6.37
CA ALA A 131 -6.96 1.80 7.35
C ALA A 131 -6.18 0.59 6.85
N ALA A 132 -4.85 0.66 6.95
CA ALA A 132 -3.94 -0.43 6.64
C ALA A 132 -3.13 -0.80 7.90
N PRO A 133 -3.71 -1.50 8.89
CA PRO A 133 -3.01 -1.88 10.12
C PRO A 133 -1.86 -2.83 9.85
N GLU A 134 -1.99 -3.66 8.83
CA GLU A 134 -1.01 -4.66 8.41
C GLU A 134 -0.93 -4.71 6.89
N ARG A 135 0.16 -5.25 6.35
CA ARG A 135 0.33 -5.41 4.90
C ARG A 135 -0.76 -6.29 4.26
N THR A 136 -1.25 -7.26 5.01
CA THR A 136 -2.26 -8.24 4.61
C THR A 136 -3.70 -7.81 4.89
N THR A 137 -3.88 -6.61 5.45
CA THR A 137 -5.18 -6.12 5.91
C THR A 137 -5.40 -4.68 5.43
N LEU A 138 -6.46 -4.50 4.66
CA LEU A 138 -6.95 -3.20 4.24
C LEU A 138 -8.46 -3.12 4.51
N LEU A 139 -8.84 -2.11 5.27
CA LEU A 139 -10.21 -1.84 5.67
C LEU A 139 -10.62 -0.47 5.16
N PHE A 140 -11.90 -0.28 4.86
CA PHE A 140 -12.42 1.04 4.52
C PHE A 140 -13.87 1.22 4.96
N THR A 141 -14.28 2.48 5.08
CA THR A 141 -15.66 2.91 5.39
C THR A 141 -15.89 4.34 4.87
N GLY A 142 -17.11 4.85 5.01
CA GLY A 142 -17.36 6.28 4.84
C GLY A 142 -17.27 7.02 6.16
N THR A 143 -16.88 8.30 6.15
CA THR A 143 -16.77 9.14 7.36
C THR A 143 -18.08 9.25 8.14
N GLU A 144 -19.22 9.19 7.45
CA GLU A 144 -20.57 9.30 8.04
C GLU A 144 -21.23 7.93 8.28
N ALA A 145 -20.56 6.84 7.94
CA ALA A 145 -21.06 5.49 8.20
C ALA A 145 -21.10 5.21 9.71
N ARG A 146 -22.29 4.93 10.23
CA ARG A 146 -22.47 4.71 11.67
C ARG A 146 -21.61 3.55 12.18
N GLY A 147 -20.69 3.83 13.09
CA GLY A 147 -19.78 2.83 13.68
C GLY A 147 -18.55 2.52 12.85
N GLY A 148 -18.44 3.00 11.60
CA GLY A 148 -17.31 2.69 10.73
C GLY A 148 -15.99 3.25 11.22
N MET A 149 -15.94 4.54 11.53
CA MET A 149 -14.72 5.19 12.03
C MET A 149 -14.21 4.57 13.34
N PRO A 150 -15.06 4.29 14.37
CA PRO A 150 -14.61 3.55 15.56
C PRO A 150 -14.04 2.15 15.26
N GLU A 151 -14.58 1.44 14.27
CA GLU A 151 -14.05 0.12 13.89
C GLU A 151 -12.68 0.23 13.21
N LEU A 152 -12.48 1.21 12.33
CA LEU A 152 -11.17 1.47 11.73
C LEU A 152 -10.12 1.82 12.80
N ARG A 153 -10.45 2.71 13.75
CA ARG A 153 -9.54 3.05 14.86
C ARG A 153 -9.21 1.85 15.73
N ARG A 154 -10.18 0.98 15.98
CA ARG A 154 -9.93 -0.26 16.73
C ARG A 154 -8.96 -1.17 15.99
N ALA A 155 -9.06 -1.26 14.67
CA ALA A 155 -8.12 -2.04 13.86
C ALA A 155 -6.69 -1.48 13.93
N LEU A 156 -6.54 -0.16 14.15
CA LEU A 156 -5.26 0.51 14.31
C LEU A 156 -4.72 0.51 15.75
N ALA A 157 -5.33 -0.18 16.71
CA ALA A 157 -4.87 -0.18 18.10
C ALA A 157 -3.47 -0.79 18.28
N SER A 158 -3.06 -1.70 17.37
CA SER A 158 -1.72 -2.32 17.37
C SER A 158 -1.25 -2.51 15.93
N PRO A 159 -0.94 -1.43 15.20
CA PRO A 159 -0.59 -1.54 13.80
C PRO A 159 0.86 -2.01 13.65
N SER A 160 1.11 -2.91 12.69
CA SER A 160 2.45 -3.30 12.24
C SER A 160 2.88 -2.59 10.96
N LEU A 161 1.94 -1.92 10.26
CA LEU A 161 2.20 -1.20 9.02
C LEU A 161 2.01 0.31 9.20
N SER A 162 0.80 0.79 9.46
CA SER A 162 0.52 2.22 9.64
C SER A 162 -0.47 2.46 10.78
N PRO A 163 -0.21 3.44 11.66
CA PRO A 163 -1.17 3.91 12.66
C PRO A 163 -2.16 4.93 12.11
N GLU A 164 -2.00 5.37 10.85
CA GLU A 164 -2.81 6.44 10.24
C GLU A 164 -4.09 5.90 9.59
N LEU A 165 -5.12 6.73 9.64
CA LEU A 165 -6.25 6.65 8.73
C LEU A 165 -5.95 7.50 7.49
N PHE A 166 -6.40 7.02 6.34
CA PHE A 166 -6.25 7.72 5.07
C PHE A 166 -7.61 8.08 4.51
N VAL A 167 -7.81 9.34 4.14
CA VAL A 167 -9.02 9.81 3.47
C VAL A 167 -8.78 10.00 1.98
N ARG A 168 -9.74 9.62 1.14
CA ARG A 168 -9.68 9.81 -0.31
C ARG A 168 -10.32 11.14 -0.68
N ARG A 169 -9.51 12.10 -1.18
CA ARG A 169 -9.94 13.41 -1.65
C ARG A 169 -9.33 13.72 -3.00
N ASN A 170 -10.14 14.15 -3.95
CA ASN A 170 -9.67 14.56 -5.29
C ASN A 170 -8.76 13.51 -5.98
N GLY A 171 -9.05 12.22 -5.79
CA GLY A 171 -8.26 11.15 -6.37
C GLY A 171 -6.91 10.89 -5.67
N VAL A 172 -6.70 11.41 -4.46
CA VAL A 172 -5.47 11.22 -3.67
C VAL A 172 -5.80 10.72 -2.28
N TRP A 173 -4.94 9.87 -1.73
CA TRP A 173 -4.99 9.50 -0.33
C TRP A 173 -4.20 10.49 0.52
N GLU A 174 -4.83 11.03 1.53
CA GLU A 174 -4.25 11.97 2.49
C GLU A 174 -4.42 11.42 3.91
N PRO A 175 -3.52 11.74 4.86
CA PRO A 175 -3.78 11.45 6.27
C PRO A 175 -5.12 12.07 6.70
N PHE A 176 -5.94 11.29 7.40
CA PHE A 176 -7.20 11.78 7.94
C PHE A 176 -6.95 12.48 9.27
N GLU A 177 -7.08 13.79 9.28
CA GLU A 177 -7.07 14.64 10.47
C GLU A 177 -8.51 14.92 10.93
N GLU A 178 -8.76 14.87 12.25
CA GLU A 178 -10.06 15.21 12.87
C GLU A 178 -10.28 16.71 12.95
#